data_e8a6cf4870e598c2e875005ccceb5ac9
#
_entry.id   e8a6cf4870e598c2e875005ccceb5ac9
#
_cell.length_a   1.000
_cell.length_b   1.000
_cell.length_c   1.000
_cell.angle_alpha   90.00
_cell.angle_beta   90.00
_cell.angle_gamma   90.00
#
_symmetry.space_group_name_H-M   'P 1'
#
loop_
_entity.id
_entity.type
_entity.pdbx_description
1 polymer ?
#
loop_
_entity_poly.entity_id
_entity_poly.type
_entity_poly.pdbx_seq_one_letter_code
_entity_poly.pdbx_strand_id
1 'polypeptide(L)'
;MSKDTCRLSTQDLTDLAVQSFQNNGLAYQDALDTSTVLVMADLFGISTHGVSRIPSYVDRLKCGGINKEAQIKVESVAPAMIKIDGDNGLGPLIGMRALKLAIETARTTGVAMAWVKGSNHFGPIAPYCAIAAEEGFATIIASNATSTITPWGGKDARVGNNPIGFGVPRPGADPLILDIALSVAARAKIRNAHKNGQSIPQGWATDANGYPTTNPGEALNGFLLPVGGHKGYGLALMVDMLAGLLSGAAFLTQVSSWQDQPDKPQNLGHFFLLMDTKRLGSSDWLSKQMSDFVDTLHETPAAIPESPVLVPGELEFRRMKEQTENGIELPIELVTQIKIIAIKKEIS
;
A
#
# COMPACT_ATOMS: atom_id res chain seq x y z
N MET A 1 -9.80 7.52 -26.79
CA MET A 1 -9.21 6.34 -27.43
C MET A 1 -9.50 5.18 -26.50
N SER A 2 -10.21 4.16 -26.97
CA SER A 2 -10.35 2.88 -26.25
C SER A 2 -8.93 2.36 -26.03
N LYS A 3 -8.50 2.26 -24.78
CA LYS A 3 -7.22 1.59 -24.49
C LYS A 3 -7.50 0.11 -24.66
N ASP A 4 -6.84 -0.53 -25.61
CA ASP A 4 -6.92 -1.97 -25.76
C ASP A 4 -6.48 -2.62 -24.46
N THR A 5 -7.33 -3.49 -23.92
CA THR A 5 -7.09 -4.25 -22.68
C THR A 5 -7.00 -5.73 -23.01
N CYS A 6 -6.33 -6.48 -22.14
CA CYS A 6 -6.35 -7.94 -22.15
C CYS A 6 -6.58 -8.45 -20.73
N ARG A 7 -7.02 -9.69 -20.60
CA ARG A 7 -7.23 -10.36 -19.32
C ARG A 7 -6.20 -11.45 -19.12
N LEU A 8 -5.62 -11.49 -17.93
CA LEU A 8 -4.71 -12.55 -17.50
C LEU A 8 -5.30 -13.24 -16.27
N SER A 9 -5.13 -14.55 -16.16
CA SER A 9 -5.45 -15.24 -14.91
C SER A 9 -4.55 -14.74 -13.77
N THR A 10 -4.99 -14.91 -12.54
CA THR A 10 -4.18 -14.58 -11.36
C THR A 10 -2.83 -15.31 -11.41
N GLN A 11 -2.83 -16.60 -11.84
CA GLN A 11 -1.61 -17.40 -11.93
C GLN A 11 -0.66 -16.86 -13.01
N ASP A 12 -1.16 -16.62 -14.24
CA ASP A 12 -0.31 -16.12 -15.33
C ASP A 12 0.31 -14.75 -14.99
N LEU A 13 -0.47 -13.89 -14.32
CA LEU A 13 0.03 -12.56 -13.89
C LEU A 13 1.07 -12.69 -12.80
N THR A 14 0.86 -13.60 -11.84
CA THR A 14 1.83 -13.89 -10.78
C THR A 14 3.13 -14.42 -11.36
N ASP A 15 3.06 -15.41 -12.25
CA ASP A 15 4.23 -16.01 -12.89
C ASP A 15 5.02 -14.96 -13.70
N LEU A 16 4.32 -14.11 -14.44
CA LEU A 16 4.93 -13.03 -15.20
C LEU A 16 5.63 -12.00 -14.29
N ALA A 17 5.00 -11.64 -13.17
CA ALA A 17 5.58 -10.73 -12.18
C ALA A 17 6.81 -11.34 -11.50
N VAL A 18 6.72 -12.60 -11.05
CA VAL A 18 7.84 -13.35 -10.44
C VAL A 18 9.02 -13.42 -11.42
N GLN A 19 8.77 -13.81 -12.67
CA GLN A 19 9.80 -13.89 -13.69
C GLN A 19 10.46 -12.53 -13.93
N SER A 20 9.67 -11.45 -13.91
CA SER A 20 10.19 -10.10 -14.09
C SER A 20 11.21 -9.74 -12.98
N PHE A 21 10.92 -10.06 -11.74
CA PHE A 21 11.81 -9.77 -10.62
C PHE A 21 13.02 -10.72 -10.56
N GLN A 22 12.83 -12.01 -10.81
CA GLN A 22 13.93 -12.98 -10.86
C GLN A 22 14.97 -12.63 -11.94
N ASN A 23 14.53 -12.25 -13.13
CA ASN A 23 15.42 -11.86 -14.21
C ASN A 23 16.12 -10.50 -13.98
N ASN A 24 15.73 -9.79 -12.91
CA ASN A 24 16.39 -8.57 -12.45
C ASN A 24 17.09 -8.73 -11.10
N GLY A 25 17.35 -9.97 -10.68
CA GLY A 25 18.29 -10.31 -9.61
C GLY A 25 17.67 -10.71 -8.28
N LEU A 26 16.35 -10.84 -8.16
CA LEU A 26 15.73 -11.34 -6.92
C LEU A 26 15.74 -12.88 -6.87
N ALA A 27 15.91 -13.43 -5.68
CA ALA A 27 15.66 -14.84 -5.43
C ALA A 27 14.17 -15.18 -5.63
N TYR A 28 13.84 -16.44 -5.94
CA TYR A 28 12.44 -16.83 -6.25
C TYR A 28 11.45 -16.43 -5.15
N GLN A 29 11.76 -16.72 -3.88
CA GLN A 29 10.85 -16.42 -2.77
C GLN A 29 10.64 -14.90 -2.59
N ASP A 30 11.67 -14.11 -2.78
CA ASP A 30 11.62 -12.65 -2.68
C ASP A 30 10.80 -12.04 -3.84
N ALA A 31 10.97 -12.60 -5.03
CA ALA A 31 10.16 -12.26 -6.19
C ALA A 31 8.69 -12.64 -5.99
N LEU A 32 8.41 -13.82 -5.42
CA LEU A 32 7.06 -14.29 -5.12
C LEU A 32 6.37 -13.40 -4.06
N ASP A 33 7.04 -13.10 -2.94
CA ASP A 33 6.50 -12.23 -1.90
C ASP A 33 6.17 -10.83 -2.46
N THR A 34 7.04 -10.29 -3.31
CA THR A 34 6.82 -9.02 -3.99
C THR A 34 5.60 -9.09 -4.94
N SER A 35 5.56 -10.13 -5.79
CA SER A 35 4.50 -10.32 -6.77
C SER A 35 3.14 -10.53 -6.12
N THR A 36 3.10 -11.25 -5.00
CA THR A 36 1.86 -11.47 -4.21
C THR A 36 1.21 -10.13 -3.84
N VAL A 37 1.97 -9.19 -3.30
CA VAL A 37 1.44 -7.87 -2.92
C VAL A 37 0.90 -7.11 -4.14
N LEU A 38 1.63 -7.11 -5.26
CA LEU A 38 1.24 -6.37 -6.46
C LEU A 38 0.02 -7.00 -7.15
N VAL A 39 -0.03 -8.32 -7.26
CA VAL A 39 -1.18 -9.00 -7.88
C VAL A 39 -2.43 -8.88 -7.01
N MET A 40 -2.30 -9.00 -5.67
CA MET A 40 -3.43 -8.74 -4.77
C MET A 40 -3.93 -7.29 -4.87
N ALA A 41 -3.02 -6.32 -5.07
CA ALA A 41 -3.43 -4.94 -5.31
C ALA A 41 -4.29 -4.80 -6.57
N ASP A 42 -3.93 -5.47 -7.66
CA ASP A 42 -4.75 -5.49 -8.88
C ASP A 42 -6.08 -6.22 -8.64
N LEU A 43 -6.07 -7.37 -7.97
CA LEU A 43 -7.30 -8.10 -7.61
C LEU A 43 -8.27 -7.23 -6.81
N PHE A 44 -7.78 -6.40 -5.90
CA PHE A 44 -8.58 -5.42 -5.16
C PHE A 44 -8.99 -4.19 -6.00
N GLY A 45 -8.51 -4.08 -7.25
CA GLY A 45 -8.76 -2.92 -8.12
C GLY A 45 -7.90 -1.70 -7.78
N ILE A 46 -6.82 -1.88 -7.02
CA ILE A 46 -5.84 -0.83 -6.66
C ILE A 46 -4.73 -0.79 -7.72
N SER A 47 -5.09 -0.70 -8.99
CA SER A 47 -4.19 -0.84 -10.16
C SER A 47 -3.01 0.13 -10.18
N THR A 48 -3.11 1.27 -9.50
CA THR A 48 -2.00 2.25 -9.38
C THR A 48 -0.84 1.74 -8.53
N HIS A 49 -1.06 0.69 -7.73
CA HIS A 49 -0.10 0.07 -6.82
C HIS A 49 0.08 -1.43 -7.08
N GLY A 50 -0.52 -1.95 -8.16
CA GLY A 50 -0.39 -3.31 -8.62
C GLY A 50 0.83 -3.53 -9.54
N VAL A 51 0.70 -4.44 -10.49
CA VAL A 51 1.78 -4.82 -11.44
C VAL A 51 2.23 -3.66 -12.33
N SER A 52 1.45 -2.58 -12.41
CA SER A 52 1.86 -1.32 -13.05
C SER A 52 3.12 -0.71 -12.40
N ARG A 53 3.51 -1.16 -11.21
CA ARG A 53 4.73 -0.74 -10.52
C ARG A 53 5.97 -1.52 -10.92
N ILE A 54 5.85 -2.69 -11.55
CA ILE A 54 6.98 -3.54 -11.96
C ILE A 54 8.04 -2.76 -12.74
N PRO A 55 7.70 -1.98 -13.79
CA PRO A 55 8.71 -1.23 -14.54
C PRO A 55 9.53 -0.30 -13.64
N SER A 56 8.86 0.50 -12.80
CA SER A 56 9.55 1.47 -11.94
C SER A 56 10.37 0.82 -10.82
N TYR A 57 9.96 -0.34 -10.31
CA TYR A 57 10.75 -1.11 -9.35
C TYR A 57 12.00 -1.68 -10.00
N VAL A 58 11.86 -2.26 -11.19
CA VAL A 58 12.98 -2.82 -11.95
C VAL A 58 13.97 -1.73 -12.36
N ASP A 59 13.50 -0.55 -12.75
CA ASP A 59 14.38 0.57 -13.06
C ASP A 59 15.22 0.97 -11.84
N ARG A 60 14.62 1.03 -10.64
CA ARG A 60 15.34 1.34 -9.40
C ARG A 60 16.30 0.23 -8.97
N LEU A 61 15.98 -1.04 -9.22
CA LEU A 61 16.93 -2.16 -9.03
C LEU A 61 18.16 -2.00 -9.95
N LYS A 62 17.94 -1.59 -11.22
CA LYS A 62 19.00 -1.42 -12.19
C LYS A 62 19.92 -0.22 -11.92
N CYS A 63 19.35 0.89 -11.43
CA CYS A 63 20.15 2.11 -11.15
C CYS A 63 20.70 2.15 -9.71
N GLY A 64 20.47 1.11 -8.89
CA GLY A 64 21.01 1.01 -7.54
C GLY A 64 20.21 1.73 -6.44
N GLY A 65 19.07 2.33 -6.78
CA GLY A 65 18.17 2.94 -5.81
C GLY A 65 17.47 1.93 -4.89
N ILE A 66 17.48 0.65 -5.27
CA ILE A 66 17.03 -0.49 -4.46
C ILE A 66 18.13 -1.56 -4.46
N ASN A 67 18.46 -2.08 -3.28
CA ASN A 67 19.42 -3.17 -3.14
C ASN A 67 18.76 -4.51 -3.48
N LYS A 68 19.17 -5.13 -4.59
CA LYS A 68 18.66 -6.43 -5.03
C LYS A 68 19.14 -7.63 -4.18
N GLU A 69 20.23 -7.45 -3.43
CA GLU A 69 20.86 -8.46 -2.58
C GLU A 69 20.76 -8.08 -1.09
N ALA A 70 19.65 -7.42 -0.71
CA ALA A 70 19.43 -6.89 0.62
C ALA A 70 19.55 -7.98 1.72
N GLN A 71 20.36 -7.69 2.71
CA GLN A 71 20.56 -8.54 3.90
C GLN A 71 19.68 -8.04 5.04
N ILE A 72 18.42 -8.49 5.06
CA ILE A 72 17.44 -8.05 6.07
C ILE A 72 17.89 -8.51 7.47
N LYS A 73 18.06 -7.55 8.38
CA LYS A 73 18.42 -7.79 9.77
C LYS A 73 17.21 -7.67 10.66
N VAL A 74 17.09 -8.59 11.61
CA VAL A 74 15.97 -8.65 12.55
C VAL A 74 16.52 -8.64 13.98
N GLU A 75 15.95 -7.78 14.81
CA GLU A 75 16.27 -7.67 16.23
C GLU A 75 14.97 -7.77 17.05
N SER A 76 14.90 -8.74 17.96
CA SER A 76 13.83 -8.80 18.97
C SER A 76 14.24 -7.95 20.16
N VAL A 77 13.67 -6.75 20.30
CA VAL A 77 14.02 -5.80 21.37
C VAL A 77 13.20 -6.02 22.65
N ALA A 78 12.08 -6.74 22.53
CA ALA A 78 11.28 -7.26 23.64
C ALA A 78 10.43 -8.43 23.12
N PRO A 79 9.78 -9.25 23.96
CA PRO A 79 9.02 -10.43 23.50
C PRO A 79 8.00 -10.16 22.39
N ALA A 80 7.37 -9.00 22.37
CA ALA A 80 6.36 -8.59 21.37
C ALA A 80 6.84 -7.46 20.46
N MET A 81 8.12 -7.09 20.48
CA MET A 81 8.66 -5.93 19.77
C MET A 81 9.84 -6.32 18.88
N ILE A 82 9.71 -6.03 17.59
CA ILE A 82 10.69 -6.39 16.56
C ILE A 82 11.17 -5.12 15.85
N LYS A 83 12.47 -5.00 15.64
CA LYS A 83 13.08 -4.05 14.72
C LYS A 83 13.61 -4.77 13.49
N ILE A 84 13.38 -4.20 12.33
CA ILE A 84 13.79 -4.76 11.04
C ILE A 84 14.55 -3.69 10.26
N ASP A 85 15.76 -4.01 9.85
CA ASP A 85 16.52 -3.22 8.88
C ASP A 85 16.46 -3.93 7.54
N GLY A 86 15.77 -3.30 6.59
CA GLY A 86 15.53 -3.85 5.25
C GLY A 86 16.71 -3.69 4.29
N ASP A 87 17.84 -3.08 4.73
CA ASP A 87 19.06 -2.92 3.93
C ASP A 87 18.78 -2.33 2.51
N ASN A 88 17.88 -1.36 2.45
CA ASN A 88 17.42 -0.73 1.20
C ASN A 88 16.83 -1.71 0.16
N GLY A 89 16.30 -2.85 0.60
CA GLY A 89 15.67 -3.83 -0.29
C GLY A 89 14.33 -3.36 -0.87
N LEU A 90 13.72 -4.23 -1.66
CA LEU A 90 12.43 -3.95 -2.30
C LEU A 90 11.31 -3.89 -1.25
N GLY A 91 10.52 -2.82 -1.29
CA GLY A 91 9.53 -2.54 -0.24
C GLY A 91 8.51 -3.66 -0.01
N PRO A 92 7.85 -4.23 -1.04
CA PRO A 92 6.90 -5.33 -0.84
C PRO A 92 7.54 -6.59 -0.22
N LEU A 93 8.77 -6.95 -0.60
CA LEU A 93 9.53 -8.03 0.03
C LEU A 93 9.73 -7.77 1.53
N ILE A 94 10.22 -6.57 1.88
CA ILE A 94 10.48 -6.20 3.28
C ILE A 94 9.18 -6.18 4.07
N GLY A 95 8.09 -5.64 3.51
CA GLY A 95 6.77 -5.61 4.11
C GLY A 95 6.22 -7.02 4.40
N MET A 96 6.35 -7.95 3.44
CA MET A 96 5.95 -9.35 3.62
C MET A 96 6.82 -10.06 4.67
N ARG A 97 8.12 -9.79 4.71
CA ARG A 97 9.01 -10.33 5.75
C ARG A 97 8.62 -9.82 7.14
N ALA A 98 8.33 -8.51 7.26
CA ALA A 98 7.87 -7.91 8.51
C ALA A 98 6.53 -8.49 8.97
N LEU A 99 5.57 -8.66 8.06
CA LEU A 99 4.28 -9.27 8.34
C LEU A 99 4.42 -10.70 8.87
N LYS A 100 5.17 -11.55 8.17
CA LYS A 100 5.40 -12.96 8.57
C LYS A 100 6.01 -13.06 9.98
N LEU A 101 7.04 -12.26 10.26
CA LEU A 101 7.68 -12.21 11.59
C LEU A 101 6.72 -11.70 12.67
N ALA A 102 5.92 -10.70 12.38
CA ALA A 102 4.93 -10.19 13.31
C ALA A 102 3.82 -11.22 13.60
N ILE A 103 3.36 -11.98 12.58
CA ILE A 103 2.41 -13.09 12.76
C ILE A 103 3.00 -14.17 13.68
N GLU A 104 4.22 -14.62 13.41
CA GLU A 104 4.91 -15.64 14.23
C GLU A 104 5.07 -15.18 15.69
N THR A 105 5.45 -13.92 15.89
CA THR A 105 5.58 -13.33 17.21
C THR A 105 4.22 -13.23 17.91
N ALA A 106 3.19 -12.70 17.24
CA ALA A 106 1.87 -12.52 17.82
C ALA A 106 1.18 -13.85 18.19
N ARG A 107 1.47 -14.95 17.48
CA ARG A 107 1.00 -16.30 17.85
C ARG A 107 1.44 -16.71 19.24
N THR A 108 2.62 -16.31 19.66
CA THR A 108 3.17 -16.67 20.98
C THR A 108 2.84 -15.66 22.05
N THR A 109 2.90 -14.37 21.73
CA THR A 109 2.75 -13.25 22.69
C THR A 109 1.33 -12.68 22.75
N GLY A 110 0.46 -13.00 21.78
CA GLY A 110 -0.89 -12.43 21.62
C GLY A 110 -0.91 -11.10 20.85
N VAL A 111 0.19 -10.37 20.81
CA VAL A 111 0.35 -9.10 20.09
C VAL A 111 1.79 -8.99 19.58
N ALA A 112 1.99 -8.37 18.42
CA ALA A 112 3.32 -8.03 17.97
C ALA A 112 3.35 -6.61 17.38
N MET A 113 4.47 -5.92 17.63
CA MET A 113 4.78 -4.64 17.00
C MET A 113 6.10 -4.78 16.24
N ALA A 114 6.11 -4.40 14.96
CA ALA A 114 7.32 -4.40 14.16
C ALA A 114 7.57 -3.00 13.59
N TRP A 115 8.78 -2.49 13.83
CA TRP A 115 9.29 -1.26 13.23
C TRP A 115 10.29 -1.60 12.14
N VAL A 116 10.09 -1.07 10.97
CA VAL A 116 10.91 -1.33 9.78
C VAL A 116 11.58 -0.04 9.35
N LYS A 117 12.87 -0.08 9.09
CA LYS A 117 13.65 0.98 8.40
C LYS A 117 14.36 0.40 7.19
N GLY A 118 15.01 1.26 6.42
CA GLY A 118 15.79 0.82 5.26
C GLY A 118 14.93 0.16 4.19
N SER A 119 13.67 0.59 4.05
CA SER A 119 12.74 0.09 3.05
C SER A 119 12.51 1.11 1.93
N ASN A 120 11.70 0.73 0.98
CA ASN A 120 11.24 1.54 -0.15
C ASN A 120 9.72 1.46 -0.25
N HIS A 121 9.12 2.10 -1.26
CA HIS A 121 7.69 1.98 -1.54
C HIS A 121 7.26 0.50 -1.52
N PHE A 122 6.27 0.15 -0.69
CA PHE A 122 5.90 -1.24 -0.41
C PHE A 122 4.52 -1.66 -0.92
N GLY A 123 3.95 -0.87 -1.84
CA GLY A 123 2.60 -1.12 -2.37
C GLY A 123 1.51 -0.57 -1.45
N PRO A 124 0.25 -0.99 -1.65
CA PRO A 124 -0.87 -0.64 -0.78
C PRO A 124 -0.83 -1.47 0.50
N ILE A 125 -1.55 -1.02 1.53
CA ILE A 125 -1.59 -1.72 2.83
C ILE A 125 -2.60 -2.86 2.82
N ALA A 126 -3.66 -2.76 2.04
CA ALA A 126 -4.76 -3.73 2.00
C ALA A 126 -4.31 -5.20 1.86
N PRO A 127 -3.35 -5.58 0.98
CA PRO A 127 -2.88 -6.96 0.89
C PRO A 127 -2.31 -7.50 2.19
N TYR A 128 -1.53 -6.72 2.92
CA TYR A 128 -0.95 -7.14 4.21
C TYR A 128 -2.03 -7.35 5.26
N CYS A 129 -3.02 -6.45 5.31
CA CYS A 129 -4.18 -6.58 6.20
C CYS A 129 -5.00 -7.83 5.88
N ALA A 130 -5.21 -8.13 4.58
CA ALA A 130 -5.96 -9.32 4.15
C ALA A 130 -5.25 -10.61 4.57
N ILE A 131 -3.95 -10.73 4.27
CA ILE A 131 -3.13 -11.88 4.63
C ILE A 131 -3.13 -12.11 6.15
N ALA A 132 -2.96 -11.05 6.94
CA ALA A 132 -3.02 -11.18 8.39
C ALA A 132 -4.38 -11.59 8.91
N ALA A 133 -5.46 -11.05 8.31
CA ALA A 133 -6.84 -11.36 8.71
C ALA A 133 -7.21 -12.82 8.39
N GLU A 134 -6.75 -13.40 7.28
CA GLU A 134 -6.89 -14.82 6.95
C GLU A 134 -6.26 -15.72 8.01
N GLU A 135 -5.14 -15.28 8.59
CA GLU A 135 -4.44 -15.99 9.68
C GLU A 135 -5.09 -15.76 11.07
N GLY A 136 -6.09 -14.89 11.16
CA GLY A 136 -6.83 -14.57 12.39
C GLY A 136 -6.27 -13.40 13.19
N PHE A 137 -5.50 -12.51 12.57
CA PHE A 137 -4.91 -11.34 13.24
C PHE A 137 -5.63 -10.04 12.84
N ALA A 138 -6.06 -9.27 13.83
CA ALA A 138 -6.41 -7.88 13.62
C ALA A 138 -5.14 -7.04 13.50
N THR A 139 -5.16 -6.01 12.61
CA THR A 139 -3.96 -5.25 12.26
C THR A 139 -4.16 -3.75 12.26
N ILE A 140 -3.08 -3.04 12.60
CA ILE A 140 -2.85 -1.65 12.23
C ILE A 140 -1.49 -1.59 11.53
N ILE A 141 -1.49 -1.17 10.27
CA ILE A 141 -0.26 -1.08 9.46
C ILE A 141 -0.14 0.33 8.93
N ALA A 142 1.07 0.88 8.96
CA ALA A 142 1.32 2.25 8.51
C ALA A 142 2.67 2.35 7.80
N SER A 143 2.79 3.32 6.91
CA SER A 143 4.04 3.67 6.24
C SER A 143 4.17 5.18 6.11
N ASN A 144 5.37 5.71 6.28
CA ASN A 144 5.62 7.06 5.82
C ASN A 144 5.86 7.10 4.30
N ALA A 145 5.91 8.29 3.73
CA ALA A 145 6.03 8.49 2.29
C ALA A 145 6.76 9.81 1.97
N THR A 146 7.16 9.97 0.71
CA THR A 146 7.72 11.24 0.20
C THR A 146 6.76 12.40 0.48
N SER A 147 7.32 13.53 0.91
CA SER A 147 6.56 14.74 1.29
C SER A 147 5.73 15.29 0.12
N THR A 148 4.42 15.38 0.30
CA THR A 148 3.45 15.88 -0.69
C THR A 148 2.37 16.76 -0.07
N ILE A 149 2.25 16.78 1.26
CA ILE A 149 1.27 17.54 2.03
C ILE A 149 1.99 18.65 2.78
N THR A 150 1.39 19.84 2.83
CA THR A 150 1.88 20.92 3.68
C THR A 150 1.48 20.69 5.14
N PRO A 151 2.29 21.12 6.11
CA PRO A 151 1.80 21.34 7.46
C PRO A 151 0.55 22.23 7.44
N TRP A 152 -0.38 21.99 8.36
CA TRP A 152 -1.59 22.81 8.43
C TRP A 152 -1.25 24.30 8.61
N GLY A 153 -1.71 25.14 7.66
CA GLY A 153 -1.35 26.55 7.59
C GLY A 153 0.00 26.86 6.92
N GLY A 154 0.72 25.83 6.44
CA GLY A 154 1.98 25.98 5.71
C GLY A 154 1.81 26.14 4.21
N LYS A 155 2.90 26.48 3.52
CA LYS A 155 2.98 26.62 2.06
C LYS A 155 4.20 25.91 1.47
N ASP A 156 4.63 24.80 2.11
CA ASP A 156 5.72 23.96 1.62
C ASP A 156 5.45 22.52 2.05
N ALA A 157 5.69 21.57 1.14
CA ALA A 157 5.47 20.17 1.43
C ALA A 157 6.49 19.63 2.43
N ARG A 158 6.02 19.15 3.58
CA ARG A 158 6.87 18.61 4.64
C ARG A 158 6.45 17.20 5.07
N VAL A 159 5.21 16.81 4.81
CA VAL A 159 4.62 15.57 5.29
C VAL A 159 4.23 14.69 4.10
N GLY A 160 4.47 13.40 4.18
CA GLY A 160 4.01 12.43 3.21
C GLY A 160 2.48 12.24 3.27
N ASN A 161 1.92 11.59 2.27
CA ASN A 161 0.52 11.14 2.32
C ASN A 161 0.30 9.95 3.28
N ASN A 162 1.35 9.45 3.86
CA ASN A 162 1.50 8.58 5.02
C ASN A 162 0.30 7.63 5.22
N PRO A 163 0.17 6.58 4.40
CA PRO A 163 -0.99 5.70 4.46
C PRO A 163 -1.05 4.92 5.79
N ILE A 164 -2.29 4.66 6.22
CA ILE A 164 -2.60 3.79 7.33
C ILE A 164 -3.70 2.81 6.93
N GLY A 165 -3.58 1.57 7.37
CA GLY A 165 -4.57 0.53 7.13
C GLY A 165 -4.91 -0.23 8.39
N PHE A 166 -6.13 -0.76 8.40
CA PHE A 166 -6.69 -1.59 9.47
C PHE A 166 -7.26 -2.86 8.84
N GLY A 167 -7.07 -3.98 9.48
CA GLY A 167 -7.69 -5.24 9.12
C GLY A 167 -8.32 -5.89 10.35
N VAL A 168 -9.54 -6.40 10.21
CA VAL A 168 -10.21 -7.17 11.26
C VAL A 168 -10.74 -8.48 10.67
N PRO A 169 -10.32 -9.64 11.19
CA PRO A 169 -10.81 -10.93 10.74
C PRO A 169 -12.32 -11.07 10.90
N ARG A 170 -12.96 -11.72 9.93
CA ARG A 170 -14.38 -12.11 9.99
C ARG A 170 -14.49 -13.59 9.65
N PRO A 171 -14.39 -14.49 10.64
CA PRO A 171 -14.41 -15.92 10.38
C PRO A 171 -15.65 -16.34 9.59
N GLY A 172 -15.44 -17.03 8.47
CA GLY A 172 -16.51 -17.47 7.57
C GLY A 172 -16.97 -16.44 6.53
N ALA A 173 -16.39 -15.23 6.50
CA ALA A 173 -16.67 -14.19 5.52
C ALA A 173 -15.44 -13.33 5.22
N ASP A 174 -15.56 -12.44 4.22
CA ASP A 174 -14.48 -11.50 3.88
C ASP A 174 -14.18 -10.57 5.07
N PRO A 175 -12.91 -10.35 5.43
CA PRO A 175 -12.53 -9.47 6.54
C PRO A 175 -12.88 -8.00 6.24
N LEU A 176 -12.99 -7.17 7.28
CA LEU A 176 -13.07 -5.72 7.11
C LEU A 176 -11.67 -5.16 6.96
N ILE A 177 -11.45 -4.40 5.87
CA ILE A 177 -10.15 -3.80 5.58
C ILE A 177 -10.33 -2.34 5.18
N LEU A 178 -9.64 -1.45 5.88
CA LEU A 178 -9.51 -0.05 5.52
C LEU A 178 -8.06 0.20 5.12
N ASP A 179 -7.83 0.75 3.93
CA ASP A 179 -6.52 1.24 3.45
C ASP A 179 -6.70 2.64 2.90
N ILE A 180 -6.16 3.63 3.59
CA ILE A 180 -6.31 5.03 3.22
C ILE A 180 -4.98 5.78 3.24
N ALA A 181 -4.76 6.59 2.19
CA ALA A 181 -3.79 7.67 2.25
C ALA A 181 -4.39 8.85 3.03
N LEU A 182 -3.54 9.60 3.76
CA LEU A 182 -3.99 10.75 4.55
C LEU A 182 -4.05 12.06 3.75
N SER A 183 -3.90 11.99 2.42
CA SER A 183 -4.29 13.06 1.48
C SER A 183 -5.73 12.86 0.99
N VAL A 184 -6.44 13.95 0.70
CA VAL A 184 -7.82 13.89 0.15
C VAL A 184 -7.86 13.15 -1.18
N ALA A 185 -6.83 13.30 -2.01
CA ALA A 185 -6.74 12.66 -3.30
C ALA A 185 -5.31 12.17 -3.59
N ALA A 186 -5.21 11.10 -4.38
CA ALA A 186 -3.93 10.66 -4.91
C ALA A 186 -3.43 11.64 -6.00
N ARG A 187 -2.13 11.97 -5.99
CA ARG A 187 -1.52 12.85 -7.01
C ARG A 187 -1.71 12.32 -8.44
N ALA A 188 -1.85 11.00 -8.60
CA ALA A 188 -2.17 10.36 -9.88
C ALA A 188 -3.53 10.78 -10.44
N LYS A 189 -4.55 10.99 -9.58
CA LYS A 189 -5.86 11.49 -10.01
C LYS A 189 -5.75 12.90 -10.58
N ILE A 190 -4.94 13.76 -9.96
CA ILE A 190 -4.70 15.13 -10.44
C ILE A 190 -3.97 15.11 -11.80
N ARG A 191 -2.95 14.25 -11.96
CA ARG A 191 -2.25 14.08 -13.26
C ARG A 191 -3.22 13.62 -14.36
N ASN A 192 -4.10 12.67 -14.05
CA ASN A 192 -5.10 12.21 -15.02
C ASN A 192 -6.10 13.30 -15.40
N ALA A 193 -6.59 14.09 -14.44
CA ALA A 193 -7.44 15.23 -14.70
C ALA A 193 -6.75 16.26 -15.60
N HIS A 194 -5.48 16.58 -15.33
CA HIS A 194 -4.67 17.47 -16.16
C HIS A 194 -4.53 16.95 -17.60
N LYS A 195 -4.19 15.66 -17.75
CA LYS A 195 -4.05 15.03 -19.07
C LYS A 195 -5.36 15.05 -19.88
N ASN A 196 -6.49 14.94 -19.18
CA ASN A 196 -7.81 14.92 -19.81
C ASN A 196 -8.45 16.30 -19.94
N GLY A 197 -7.77 17.39 -19.55
CA GLY A 197 -8.31 18.75 -19.58
C GLY A 197 -9.49 18.97 -18.62
N GLN A 198 -9.60 18.19 -17.55
CA GLN A 198 -10.68 18.23 -16.56
C GLN A 198 -10.25 19.00 -15.33
N SER A 199 -11.16 19.78 -14.73
CA SER A 199 -10.94 20.38 -13.41
C SER A 199 -10.95 19.32 -12.31
N ILE A 200 -10.29 19.63 -11.18
CA ILE A 200 -10.35 18.81 -9.96
C ILE A 200 -11.35 19.42 -8.97
N PRO A 201 -11.94 18.61 -8.07
CA PRO A 201 -12.77 19.12 -6.99
C PRO A 201 -12.01 20.10 -6.08
N GLN A 202 -12.75 21.12 -5.59
CA GLN A 202 -12.21 22.00 -4.56
C GLN A 202 -11.84 21.20 -3.30
N GLY A 203 -10.74 21.56 -2.66
CA GLY A 203 -10.28 20.89 -1.44
C GLY A 203 -9.38 19.67 -1.69
N TRP A 204 -9.01 19.36 -2.94
CA TRP A 204 -8.03 18.31 -3.23
C TRP A 204 -6.58 18.79 -3.10
N ALA A 205 -6.33 20.02 -3.55
CA ALA A 205 -4.98 20.57 -3.60
C ALA A 205 -4.97 22.10 -3.52
N THR A 206 -3.79 22.65 -3.36
CA THR A 206 -3.49 24.08 -3.48
C THR A 206 -2.62 24.35 -4.71
N ASP A 207 -2.48 25.61 -5.08
CA ASP A 207 -1.43 26.10 -5.95
C ASP A 207 -0.07 26.16 -5.22
N ALA A 208 0.97 26.63 -5.89
CA ALA A 208 2.33 26.79 -5.34
C ALA A 208 2.43 27.83 -4.19
N ASN A 209 1.42 28.70 -4.05
CA ASN A 209 1.36 29.70 -2.97
C ASN A 209 0.55 29.21 -1.76
N GLY A 210 -0.04 28.01 -1.85
CA GLY A 210 -0.86 27.43 -0.79
C GLY A 210 -2.34 27.80 -0.85
N TYR A 211 -2.82 28.48 -1.92
CA TYR A 211 -4.23 28.78 -2.09
C TYR A 211 -4.98 27.61 -2.74
N PRO A 212 -6.20 27.28 -2.27
CA PRO A 212 -7.01 26.23 -2.87
C PRO A 212 -7.22 26.45 -4.38
N THR A 213 -7.04 25.39 -5.18
CA THR A 213 -7.26 25.47 -6.64
C THR A 213 -8.09 24.28 -7.15
N THR A 214 -8.84 24.53 -8.24
CA THR A 214 -9.52 23.50 -9.04
C THR A 214 -8.81 23.23 -10.36
N ASN A 215 -7.72 23.98 -10.65
CA ASN A 215 -6.90 23.79 -11.84
C ASN A 215 -5.85 22.69 -11.58
N PRO A 216 -5.91 21.54 -12.31
CA PRO A 216 -4.98 20.46 -12.07
C PRO A 216 -3.51 20.81 -12.41
N GLY A 217 -3.26 21.71 -13.35
CA GLY A 217 -1.91 22.19 -13.67
C GLY A 217 -1.28 22.98 -12.52
N GLU A 218 -2.03 23.86 -11.88
CA GLU A 218 -1.61 24.57 -10.67
C GLU A 218 -1.41 23.60 -9.49
N ALA A 219 -2.34 22.66 -9.33
CA ALA A 219 -2.28 21.65 -8.27
C ALA A 219 -1.06 20.70 -8.39
N LEU A 220 -0.59 20.42 -9.61
CA LEU A 220 0.65 19.64 -9.84
C LEU A 220 1.91 20.40 -9.42
N ASN A 221 1.88 21.72 -9.46
CA ASN A 221 2.96 22.59 -8.97
C ASN A 221 2.76 23.00 -7.50
N GLY A 222 1.64 22.64 -6.92
CA GLY A 222 1.28 22.92 -5.54
C GLY A 222 1.28 21.69 -4.65
N PHE A 223 0.37 21.67 -3.66
CA PHE A 223 0.40 20.71 -2.57
C PHE A 223 -0.94 20.00 -2.42
N LEU A 224 -0.89 18.72 -2.04
CA LEU A 224 -2.08 17.98 -1.64
C LEU A 224 -2.62 18.48 -0.30
N LEU A 225 -3.94 18.44 -0.15
CA LEU A 225 -4.58 18.73 1.14
C LEU A 225 -4.81 17.45 1.95
N PRO A 226 -4.67 17.50 3.28
CA PRO A 226 -4.92 16.35 4.15
C PRO A 226 -6.41 16.03 4.25
N VAL A 227 -6.75 14.76 4.35
CA VAL A 227 -8.12 14.30 4.57
C VAL A 227 -8.67 14.86 5.89
N GLY A 228 -9.89 15.41 5.89
CA GLY A 228 -10.46 15.99 7.12
C GLY A 228 -9.69 17.19 7.70
N GLY A 229 -8.91 17.90 6.88
CA GLY A 229 -8.20 19.12 7.28
C GLY A 229 -7.10 18.87 8.35
N HIS A 230 -7.10 19.70 9.41
CA HIS A 230 -6.07 19.61 10.46
C HIS A 230 -6.05 18.25 11.19
N LYS A 231 -7.17 17.53 11.23
CA LYS A 231 -7.23 16.19 11.87
C LYS A 231 -6.43 15.16 11.07
N GLY A 232 -6.62 15.13 9.75
CA GLY A 232 -5.83 14.24 8.88
C GLY A 232 -4.35 14.64 8.82
N TYR A 233 -4.03 15.93 8.87
CA TYR A 233 -2.65 16.38 9.05
C TYR A 233 -2.05 15.81 10.35
N GLY A 234 -2.78 15.91 11.48
CA GLY A 234 -2.33 15.34 12.74
C GLY A 234 -2.10 13.83 12.67
N LEU A 235 -3.01 13.08 12.02
CA LEU A 235 -2.83 11.65 11.79
C LEU A 235 -1.60 11.35 10.91
N ALA A 236 -1.37 12.12 9.86
CA ALA A 236 -0.20 11.95 8.99
C ALA A 236 1.13 12.17 9.74
N LEU A 237 1.16 13.10 10.71
CA LEU A 237 2.31 13.27 11.61
C LEU A 237 2.50 12.07 12.51
N MET A 238 1.42 11.52 13.10
CA MET A 238 1.53 10.34 13.95
C MET A 238 2.05 9.13 13.18
N VAL A 239 1.60 8.94 11.94
CA VAL A 239 2.13 7.90 11.06
C VAL A 239 3.62 8.11 10.76
N ASP A 240 4.04 9.34 10.45
CA ASP A 240 5.47 9.64 10.21
C ASP A 240 6.33 9.36 11.45
N MET A 241 5.82 9.69 12.64
CA MET A 241 6.51 9.37 13.89
C MET A 241 6.62 7.86 14.14
N LEU A 242 5.50 7.12 13.99
CA LEU A 242 5.49 5.67 14.23
C LEU A 242 6.31 4.91 13.20
N ALA A 243 6.09 5.17 11.92
CA ALA A 243 6.72 4.43 10.83
C ALA A 243 8.13 4.96 10.48
N GLY A 244 8.33 6.27 10.48
CA GLY A 244 9.60 6.90 10.13
C GLY A 244 10.51 7.08 11.34
N LEU A 245 10.18 8.02 12.23
CA LEU A 245 11.06 8.45 13.31
C LEU A 245 11.39 7.31 14.30
N LEU A 246 10.39 6.62 14.83
CA LEU A 246 10.58 5.57 15.83
C LEU A 246 11.22 4.30 15.27
N SER A 247 11.11 4.03 13.98
CA SER A 247 11.82 2.93 13.32
C SER A 247 13.30 3.22 13.12
N GLY A 248 13.70 4.50 13.13
CA GLY A 248 15.03 4.97 12.75
C GLY A 248 15.20 5.10 11.24
N ALA A 249 14.09 5.16 10.48
CA ALA A 249 14.07 5.46 9.06
C ALA A 249 14.15 6.97 8.78
N ALA A 250 14.19 7.36 7.52
CA ALA A 250 14.00 8.75 7.12
C ALA A 250 12.59 9.22 7.48
N PHE A 251 12.42 10.49 7.82
CA PHE A 251 11.14 11.08 8.16
C PHE A 251 11.00 12.46 7.51
N LEU A 252 9.76 12.88 7.28
CA LEU A 252 9.44 14.15 6.65
C LEU A 252 10.23 14.34 5.34
N THR A 253 10.95 15.47 5.20
CA THR A 253 11.72 15.83 4.00
C THR A 253 13.02 15.04 3.83
N GLN A 254 13.40 14.19 4.77
CA GLN A 254 14.55 13.28 4.62
C GLN A 254 14.24 12.12 3.65
N VAL A 255 12.94 11.80 3.42
CA VAL A 255 12.54 10.75 2.49
C VAL A 255 12.83 11.17 1.06
N SER A 256 13.74 10.47 0.39
CA SER A 256 14.12 10.74 -1.00
C SER A 256 12.94 10.60 -1.96
N SER A 257 12.90 11.44 -3.00
CA SER A 257 11.88 11.36 -4.04
C SER A 257 12.00 10.08 -4.85
N TRP A 258 10.88 9.38 -5.03
CA TRP A 258 10.82 8.19 -5.88
C TRP A 258 11.15 8.49 -7.34
N GLN A 259 10.70 9.64 -7.86
CA GLN A 259 10.81 10.01 -9.27
C GLN A 259 12.06 10.83 -9.57
N ASP A 260 12.37 11.82 -8.72
CA ASP A 260 13.45 12.79 -8.99
C ASP A 260 14.83 12.25 -8.60
N GLN A 261 14.88 11.20 -7.76
CA GLN A 261 16.12 10.59 -7.26
C GLN A 261 16.02 9.05 -7.33
N PRO A 262 15.87 8.47 -8.54
CA PRO A 262 15.64 7.04 -8.68
C PRO A 262 16.82 6.17 -8.25
N ASP A 263 18.01 6.71 -8.23
CA ASP A 263 19.28 6.09 -7.82
C ASP A 263 19.54 6.14 -6.32
N LYS A 264 18.74 6.91 -5.55
CA LYS A 264 18.92 7.05 -4.11
C LYS A 264 17.98 6.18 -3.31
N PRO A 265 18.45 5.59 -2.18
CA PRO A 265 17.60 4.93 -1.20
C PRO A 265 16.50 5.88 -0.71
N GLN A 266 15.27 5.39 -0.58
CA GLN A 266 14.20 6.17 0.06
C GLN A 266 14.32 6.13 1.59
N ASN A 267 14.82 5.01 2.13
CA ASN A 267 14.86 4.74 3.56
C ASN A 267 13.49 4.96 4.22
N LEU A 268 12.42 4.45 3.58
CA LEU A 268 11.09 4.47 4.17
C LEU A 268 11.02 3.57 5.39
N GLY A 269 10.17 3.97 6.32
CA GLY A 269 9.80 3.19 7.48
C GLY A 269 8.38 2.65 7.39
N HIS A 270 8.16 1.49 8.02
CA HIS A 270 6.84 0.90 8.17
C HIS A 270 6.62 0.51 9.63
N PHE A 271 5.36 0.51 10.03
CA PHE A 271 4.91 0.07 11.34
C PHE A 271 3.83 -0.99 11.18
N PHE A 272 3.96 -2.09 11.91
CA PHE A 272 2.98 -3.17 11.97
C PHE A 272 2.60 -3.41 13.43
N LEU A 273 1.30 -3.43 13.71
CA LEU A 273 0.73 -3.91 14.96
C LEU A 273 -0.26 -5.03 14.62
N LEU A 274 -0.01 -6.20 15.16
CA LEU A 274 -0.86 -7.39 15.00
C LEU A 274 -1.40 -7.83 16.35
N MET A 275 -2.67 -8.25 16.37
CA MET A 275 -3.37 -8.74 17.56
C MET A 275 -4.00 -10.09 17.24
N ASP A 276 -3.66 -11.14 18.00
CA ASP A 276 -4.23 -12.47 17.86
C ASP A 276 -5.67 -12.49 18.39
N THR A 277 -6.65 -12.48 17.48
CA THR A 277 -8.06 -12.42 17.86
C THR A 277 -8.56 -13.70 18.53
N LYS A 278 -7.87 -14.85 18.34
CA LYS A 278 -8.21 -16.13 18.99
C LYS A 278 -8.01 -16.08 20.51
N ARG A 279 -7.23 -15.12 21.02
CA ARG A 279 -7.04 -14.88 22.44
C ARG A 279 -8.13 -14.02 23.07
N LEU A 280 -8.95 -13.33 22.26
CA LEU A 280 -10.07 -12.50 22.70
C LEU A 280 -11.34 -13.32 22.87
N GLY A 281 -11.50 -14.41 22.11
CA GLY A 281 -12.66 -15.28 22.16
C GLY A 281 -12.59 -16.38 21.12
N SER A 282 -13.63 -17.24 21.09
CA SER A 282 -13.73 -18.30 20.08
C SER A 282 -13.99 -17.72 18.69
N SER A 283 -13.68 -18.49 17.64
CA SER A 283 -14.00 -18.15 16.26
C SER A 283 -15.49 -17.88 16.05
N ASP A 284 -16.36 -18.68 16.69
CA ASP A 284 -17.83 -18.52 16.60
C ASP A 284 -18.28 -17.21 17.26
N TRP A 285 -17.68 -16.86 18.41
CA TRP A 285 -17.96 -15.58 19.06
C TRP A 285 -17.59 -14.43 18.14
N LEU A 286 -16.37 -14.43 17.57
CA LEU A 286 -15.93 -13.36 16.67
C LEU A 286 -16.79 -13.31 15.40
N SER A 287 -17.09 -14.46 14.79
CA SER A 287 -17.97 -14.56 13.61
C SER A 287 -19.33 -13.91 13.87
N LYS A 288 -19.95 -14.24 15.03
CA LYS A 288 -21.23 -13.66 15.42
C LYS A 288 -21.13 -12.14 15.62
N GLN A 289 -20.13 -11.66 16.39
CA GLN A 289 -19.97 -10.22 16.65
C GLN A 289 -19.76 -9.44 15.35
N MET A 290 -18.93 -9.96 14.45
CA MET A 290 -18.64 -9.31 13.16
C MET A 290 -19.86 -9.34 12.23
N SER A 291 -20.65 -10.41 12.25
CA SER A 291 -21.91 -10.46 11.48
C SER A 291 -22.92 -9.47 12.02
N ASP A 292 -23.19 -9.47 13.32
CA ASP A 292 -24.11 -8.51 13.96
C ASP A 292 -23.70 -7.05 13.67
N PHE A 293 -22.38 -6.77 13.70
CA PHE A 293 -21.84 -5.43 13.39
C PHE A 293 -22.10 -5.03 11.93
N VAL A 294 -21.80 -5.90 10.98
CA VAL A 294 -21.98 -5.61 9.55
C VAL A 294 -23.45 -5.52 9.20
N ASP A 295 -24.28 -6.45 9.69
CA ASP A 295 -25.72 -6.48 9.42
C ASP A 295 -26.39 -5.20 9.94
N THR A 296 -26.04 -4.71 11.14
CA THR A 296 -26.53 -3.43 11.68
C THR A 296 -26.25 -2.25 10.73
N LEU A 297 -25.09 -2.24 10.07
CA LEU A 297 -24.75 -1.18 9.11
C LEU A 297 -25.50 -1.35 7.79
N HIS A 298 -25.61 -2.58 7.29
CA HIS A 298 -26.33 -2.87 6.05
C HIS A 298 -27.84 -2.66 6.14
N GLU A 299 -28.44 -2.86 7.33
CA GLU A 299 -29.85 -2.56 7.60
C GLU A 299 -30.15 -1.05 7.61
N THR A 300 -29.14 -0.19 7.60
CA THR A 300 -29.34 1.25 7.54
C THR A 300 -29.99 1.63 6.21
N PRO A 301 -31.14 2.32 6.20
CA PRO A 301 -31.76 2.79 4.96
C PRO A 301 -30.79 3.61 4.12
N ALA A 302 -30.62 3.26 2.86
CA ALA A 302 -29.77 4.01 1.94
C ALA A 302 -30.37 5.41 1.68
N ALA A 303 -29.58 6.46 1.79
CA ALA A 303 -30.00 7.83 1.45
C ALA A 303 -30.27 7.98 -0.06
N ILE A 304 -29.56 7.21 -0.87
CA ILE A 304 -29.73 7.09 -2.32
C ILE A 304 -30.02 5.60 -2.58
N PRO A 305 -31.21 5.23 -3.11
CA PRO A 305 -31.61 3.82 -3.24
C PRO A 305 -30.62 2.93 -4.00
N GLU A 306 -29.93 3.49 -5.01
CA GLU A 306 -28.95 2.79 -5.84
C GLU A 306 -27.56 2.69 -5.20
N SER A 307 -27.36 3.31 -4.01
CA SER A 307 -26.08 3.35 -3.30
C SER A 307 -26.22 2.74 -1.91
N PRO A 308 -26.12 1.41 -1.78
CA PRO A 308 -26.26 0.74 -0.50
C PRO A 308 -25.14 1.13 0.45
N VAL A 309 -25.42 1.03 1.75
CA VAL A 309 -24.37 1.21 2.78
C VAL A 309 -23.40 0.04 2.70
N LEU A 310 -22.11 0.35 2.65
CA LEU A 310 -21.03 -0.63 2.57
C LEU A 310 -20.11 -0.49 3.77
N VAL A 311 -19.45 -1.58 4.15
CA VAL A 311 -18.35 -1.56 5.11
C VAL A 311 -17.00 -1.58 4.39
N PRO A 312 -15.92 -1.10 5.04
CA PRO A 312 -14.58 -1.07 4.44
C PRO A 312 -14.10 -2.47 3.98
N GLY A 313 -13.59 -2.56 2.76
CA GLY A 313 -13.12 -3.80 2.14
C GLY A 313 -14.11 -4.48 1.20
N GLU A 314 -15.41 -4.22 1.32
CA GLU A 314 -16.42 -4.93 0.51
C GLU A 314 -16.25 -4.75 -1.00
N LEU A 315 -15.90 -3.55 -1.45
CA LEU A 315 -15.68 -3.29 -2.87
C LEU A 315 -14.43 -4.00 -3.38
N GLU A 316 -13.40 -4.04 -2.56
CA GLU A 316 -12.14 -4.70 -2.84
C GLU A 316 -12.34 -6.21 -2.98
N PHE A 317 -13.04 -6.84 -2.03
CA PHE A 317 -13.33 -8.28 -2.08
C PHE A 317 -14.32 -8.67 -3.19
N ARG A 318 -15.31 -7.84 -3.50
CA ARG A 318 -16.18 -8.06 -4.67
C ARG A 318 -15.38 -8.04 -5.97
N ARG A 319 -14.48 -7.07 -6.14
CA ARG A 319 -13.56 -7.00 -7.30
C ARG A 319 -12.61 -8.18 -7.33
N MET A 320 -12.06 -8.57 -6.19
CA MET A 320 -11.18 -9.74 -6.11
C MET A 320 -11.88 -11.00 -6.60
N LYS A 321 -13.12 -11.26 -6.19
CA LYS A 321 -13.92 -12.40 -6.67
C LYS A 321 -14.13 -12.33 -8.17
N GLU A 322 -14.61 -11.18 -8.67
CA GLU A 322 -14.84 -10.98 -10.10
C GLU A 322 -13.57 -11.18 -10.93
N GLN A 323 -12.45 -10.60 -10.51
CA GLN A 323 -11.19 -10.70 -11.24
C GLN A 323 -10.53 -12.08 -11.12
N THR A 324 -10.76 -12.80 -10.03
CA THR A 324 -10.31 -14.19 -9.89
C THR A 324 -11.06 -15.10 -10.87
N GLU A 325 -12.36 -14.89 -11.05
CA GLU A 325 -13.20 -15.69 -11.96
C GLU A 325 -12.98 -15.33 -13.43
N ASN A 326 -12.89 -14.03 -13.74
CA ASN A 326 -12.90 -13.52 -15.12
C ASN A 326 -11.53 -13.10 -15.65
N GLY A 327 -10.49 -13.19 -14.82
CA GLY A 327 -9.15 -12.64 -15.10
C GLY A 327 -9.05 -11.15 -14.83
N ILE A 328 -7.81 -10.72 -14.52
CA ILE A 328 -7.45 -9.34 -14.23
C ILE A 328 -7.32 -8.57 -15.53
N GLU A 329 -8.07 -7.48 -15.68
CA GLU A 329 -8.05 -6.63 -16.88
C GLU A 329 -6.93 -5.58 -16.79
N LEU A 330 -6.02 -5.63 -17.77
CA LEU A 330 -4.84 -4.77 -17.82
C LEU A 330 -4.67 -4.14 -19.21
N PRO A 331 -4.09 -2.93 -19.31
CA PRO A 331 -3.71 -2.35 -20.59
C PRO A 331 -2.70 -3.24 -21.32
N ILE A 332 -2.92 -3.51 -22.62
CA ILE A 332 -2.02 -4.34 -23.45
C ILE A 332 -0.59 -3.77 -23.45
N GLU A 333 -0.45 -2.45 -23.47
CA GLU A 333 0.86 -1.78 -23.42
C GLU A 333 1.64 -2.14 -22.13
N LEU A 334 0.95 -2.17 -20.97
CA LEU A 334 1.55 -2.54 -19.69
C LEU A 334 2.00 -4.01 -19.71
N VAL A 335 1.10 -4.90 -20.14
CA VAL A 335 1.42 -6.35 -20.23
C VAL A 335 2.60 -6.60 -21.16
N THR A 336 2.65 -5.90 -22.30
CA THR A 336 3.77 -5.97 -23.23
C THR A 336 5.08 -5.51 -22.58
N GLN A 337 5.04 -4.39 -21.86
CA GLN A 337 6.21 -3.87 -21.14
C GLN A 337 6.70 -4.87 -20.08
N ILE A 338 5.79 -5.46 -19.29
CA ILE A 338 6.15 -6.46 -18.27
C ILE A 338 6.74 -7.72 -18.94
N LYS A 339 6.16 -8.19 -20.04
CA LYS A 339 6.72 -9.33 -20.83
C LYS A 339 8.14 -9.06 -21.29
N ILE A 340 8.45 -7.86 -21.77
CA ILE A 340 9.82 -7.47 -22.15
C ILE A 340 10.77 -7.52 -20.94
N ILE A 341 10.32 -7.07 -19.77
CA ILE A 341 11.09 -7.12 -18.53
C ILE A 341 11.32 -8.57 -18.07
N ALA A 342 10.33 -9.43 -18.26
CA ALA A 342 10.39 -10.85 -17.91
C ALA A 342 11.26 -11.69 -18.83
N ILE A 343 11.66 -11.19 -19.99
CA ILE A 343 12.60 -11.88 -20.88
C ILE A 343 14.01 -11.74 -20.32
N LYS A 344 14.66 -12.87 -20.04
CA LYS A 344 16.07 -12.89 -19.65
C LYS A 344 16.90 -12.30 -20.81
N LYS A 345 17.58 -11.18 -20.57
CA LYS A 345 18.60 -10.75 -21.51
C LYS A 345 19.71 -11.79 -21.47
N GLU A 346 19.91 -12.54 -22.55
CA GLU A 346 21.15 -13.28 -22.74
C GLU A 346 22.29 -12.27 -22.61
N ILE A 347 23.15 -12.48 -21.63
CA ILE A 347 24.36 -11.68 -21.46
C ILE A 347 25.28 -12.12 -22.61
N SER A 348 25.34 -11.28 -23.65
CA SER A 348 26.33 -11.42 -24.77
C SER A 348 27.69 -10.93 -24.28
#